data_c17ed13382777101278b6a3b1523586d
#
_entry.id   c17ed13382777101278b6a3b1523586d
#
_cell.length_a   1.000
_cell.length_b   1.000
_cell.length_c   1.000
_cell.angle_alpha   90.00
_cell.angle_beta   90.00
_cell.angle_gamma   90.00
#
_symmetry.space_group_name_H-M   'P 1'
#
loop_
_entity.id
_entity.type
_entity.pdbx_description
1 polymer ?
#
loop_
_entity_poly.entity_id
_entity_poly.type
_entity_poly.pdbx_seq_one_letter_code
_entity_poly.pdbx_strand_id
1 'polypeptide(L)'
;MNPDRPLDNDPQKKYRLIESQREFEEALREAFALIASNGCREVLISDTDFANWPLSERAVVDMLAQWSMSHRKMTVLALHYDEVTRRHARWVQWRRQWAHIVDCRVVDDFDAKEVPTLLLAPGVVVVRLVAGDTVRGSISTDLGVIERARELVDAITQRSQAGFPASTLGL
;
A
#
# COMPACT_ATOMS: atom_id res chain seq x y z
N MET A 1 20.50 23.07 6.12
CA MET A 1 19.69 21.88 6.43
C MET A 1 20.59 20.66 6.34
N ASN A 2 20.78 19.93 7.44
CA ASN A 2 21.71 18.81 7.50
C ASN A 2 21.02 17.55 6.96
N PRO A 3 21.48 16.93 5.84
CA PRO A 3 20.85 15.75 5.27
C PRO A 3 20.93 14.49 6.14
N ASP A 4 21.80 14.49 7.15
CA ASP A 4 22.02 13.36 8.06
C ASP A 4 21.30 13.52 9.41
N ARG A 5 20.38 14.45 9.51
CA ARG A 5 19.59 14.56 10.74
C ARG A 5 18.70 13.34 10.86
N PRO A 6 18.91 12.50 11.89
CA PRO A 6 17.97 11.41 12.16
C PRO A 6 16.59 12.05 12.29
N LEU A 7 15.62 11.44 11.65
CA LEU A 7 14.22 11.85 11.73
C LEU A 7 13.91 12.18 13.18
N ASP A 8 13.55 13.43 13.41
CA ASP A 8 13.19 13.93 14.74
C ASP A 8 12.31 12.88 15.43
N ASN A 9 12.87 12.22 16.41
CA ASN A 9 12.13 11.38 17.33
C ASN A 9 11.27 12.26 18.25
N ASP A 10 10.66 13.30 17.67
CA ASP A 10 9.68 14.10 18.39
C ASP A 10 8.40 13.26 18.48
N PRO A 11 8.04 12.75 19.68
CA PRO A 11 6.81 11.98 19.86
C PRO A 11 5.53 12.73 19.51
N GLN A 12 5.66 14.04 19.23
CA GLN A 12 4.54 14.87 18.77
C GLN A 12 4.44 14.97 17.25
N LYS A 13 5.47 14.57 16.50
CA LYS A 13 5.43 14.57 15.03
C LYS A 13 4.72 13.34 14.52
N LYS A 14 3.45 13.52 14.14
CA LYS A 14 2.59 12.48 13.59
C LYS A 14 2.72 12.31 12.09
N TYR A 15 3.60 13.04 11.41
CA TYR A 15 3.79 12.93 9.97
C TYR A 15 5.23 13.27 9.55
N ARG A 16 5.59 12.79 8.36
CA ARG A 16 6.85 13.10 7.68
C ARG A 16 6.59 13.27 6.20
N LEU A 17 7.24 14.27 5.58
CA LEU A 17 7.14 14.51 4.16
C LEU A 17 7.96 13.51 3.35
N ILE A 18 7.45 13.18 2.17
CA ILE A 18 8.09 12.36 1.14
C ILE A 18 8.36 13.26 -0.05
N GLU A 19 9.61 13.36 -0.48
CA GLU A 19 10.04 14.27 -1.56
C GLU A 19 10.84 13.56 -2.65
N SER A 20 11.01 12.24 -2.56
CA SER A 20 11.73 11.44 -3.54
C SER A 20 11.19 10.02 -3.60
N GLN A 21 11.51 9.31 -4.69
CA GLN A 21 11.19 7.90 -4.85
C GLN A 21 11.80 7.04 -3.73
N ARG A 22 13.05 7.33 -3.38
CA ARG A 22 13.75 6.64 -2.29
C ARG A 22 13.02 6.81 -0.95
N GLU A 23 12.62 8.03 -0.62
CA GLU A 23 11.87 8.33 0.60
C GLU A 23 10.50 7.64 0.60
N PHE A 24 9.85 7.54 -0.56
CA PHE A 24 8.60 6.81 -0.71
C PHE A 24 8.78 5.32 -0.41
N GLU A 25 9.79 4.70 -0.98
CA GLU A 25 10.09 3.29 -0.71
C GLU A 25 10.42 3.05 0.76
N GLU A 26 11.21 3.94 1.38
CA GLU A 26 11.53 3.88 2.82
C GLU A 26 10.27 4.01 3.68
N ALA A 27 9.36 4.93 3.32
CA ALA A 27 8.09 5.10 4.02
C ALA A 27 7.20 3.86 3.91
N LEU A 28 7.14 3.22 2.74
CA LEU A 28 6.40 1.98 2.55
C LEU A 28 6.98 0.83 3.40
N ARG A 29 8.29 0.68 3.45
CA ARG A 29 8.95 -0.32 4.31
C ARG A 29 8.64 -0.09 5.78
N GLU A 30 8.69 1.16 6.22
CA GLU A 30 8.33 1.55 7.59
C GLU A 30 6.86 1.23 7.90
N ALA A 31 5.96 1.53 6.97
CA ALA A 31 4.54 1.22 7.12
C ALA A 31 4.27 -0.28 7.19
N PHE A 32 4.91 -1.09 6.33
CA PHE A 32 4.78 -2.55 6.39
C PHE A 32 5.34 -3.11 7.71
N ALA A 33 6.41 -2.54 8.24
CA ALA A 33 6.95 -2.94 9.54
C ALA A 33 5.97 -2.62 10.68
N LEU A 34 5.33 -1.45 10.66
CA LEU A 34 4.28 -1.09 11.61
C LEU A 34 3.09 -2.04 11.53
N ILE A 35 2.65 -2.37 10.31
CA ILE A 35 1.56 -3.31 10.07
C ILE A 35 1.87 -4.68 10.67
N ALA A 36 3.07 -5.21 10.41
CA ALA A 36 3.49 -6.51 10.92
C ALA A 36 3.58 -6.54 12.45
N SER A 37 4.14 -5.49 13.07
CA SER A 37 4.28 -5.41 14.53
C SER A 37 2.99 -5.10 15.25
N ASN A 38 2.11 -4.28 14.67
CA ASN A 38 0.82 -3.92 15.26
C ASN A 38 -0.19 -5.07 15.17
N GLY A 39 -0.15 -5.86 14.11
CA GLY A 39 -1.10 -6.92 13.87
C GLY A 39 -2.51 -6.41 13.55
N CYS A 40 -2.62 -5.28 12.85
CA CYS A 40 -3.91 -4.72 12.43
C CYS A 40 -4.68 -5.68 11.53
N ARG A 41 -6.00 -5.58 11.55
CA ARG A 41 -6.87 -6.51 10.82
C ARG A 41 -6.98 -6.21 9.34
N GLU A 42 -6.82 -4.97 8.95
CA GLU A 42 -7.09 -4.50 7.59
C GLU A 42 -5.93 -3.67 7.06
N VAL A 43 -5.58 -3.91 5.80
CA VAL A 43 -4.61 -3.13 5.04
C VAL A 43 -5.20 -2.88 3.65
N LEU A 44 -5.04 -1.66 3.16
CA LEU A 44 -5.48 -1.26 1.82
C LEU A 44 -4.27 -0.65 1.09
N ILE A 45 -4.03 -1.13 -0.12
CA ILE A 45 -3.02 -0.54 -1.00
C ILE A 45 -3.65 -0.16 -2.33
N SER A 46 -3.27 0.99 -2.85
CA SER A 46 -3.78 1.52 -4.10
C SER A 46 -2.66 2.17 -4.89
N ASP A 47 -2.63 1.91 -6.17
CA ASP A 47 -1.77 2.56 -7.14
C ASP A 47 -2.29 2.27 -8.55
N THR A 48 -1.82 3.00 -9.54
CA THR A 48 -2.16 2.73 -10.94
C THR A 48 -1.71 1.32 -11.35
N ASP A 49 -0.48 0.93 -11.05
CA ASP A 49 0.11 -0.34 -11.48
C ASP A 49 1.12 -0.97 -10.49
N PHE A 50 1.45 -0.31 -9.39
CA PHE A 50 2.46 -0.73 -8.39
C PHE A 50 3.87 -0.91 -8.94
N ALA A 51 4.19 -0.36 -10.11
CA ALA A 51 5.50 -0.53 -10.75
C ALA A 51 6.67 -0.07 -9.87
N ASN A 52 6.46 1.01 -9.12
CA ASN A 52 7.50 1.66 -8.31
C ASN A 52 7.42 1.33 -6.81
N TRP A 53 6.65 0.32 -6.45
CA TRP A 53 6.55 -0.15 -5.07
C TRP A 53 7.58 -1.23 -4.78
N PRO A 54 8.08 -1.36 -3.52
CA PRO A 54 9.08 -2.38 -3.16
C PRO A 54 8.45 -3.75 -2.85
N LEU A 55 7.42 -4.18 -3.61
CA LEU A 55 6.69 -5.41 -3.34
C LEU A 55 7.49 -6.68 -3.65
N SER A 56 8.55 -6.58 -4.46
CA SER A 56 9.42 -7.71 -4.77
C SER A 56 10.53 -7.94 -3.74
N GLU A 57 10.71 -7.00 -2.81
CA GLU A 57 11.73 -7.13 -1.77
C GLU A 57 11.37 -8.24 -0.77
N ARG A 58 12.36 -9.11 -0.49
CA ARG A 58 12.18 -10.20 0.47
C ARG A 58 11.72 -9.68 1.84
N ALA A 59 12.34 -8.59 2.32
CA ALA A 59 11.99 -8.00 3.61
C ALA A 59 10.52 -7.59 3.69
N VAL A 60 9.98 -7.01 2.61
CA VAL A 60 8.56 -6.60 2.55
C VAL A 60 7.65 -7.83 2.55
N VAL A 61 7.96 -8.83 1.75
CA VAL A 61 7.17 -10.07 1.70
C VAL A 61 7.24 -10.82 3.03
N ASP A 62 8.39 -10.84 3.70
CA ASP A 62 8.53 -11.43 5.04
C ASP A 62 7.65 -10.72 6.08
N MET A 63 7.57 -9.39 6.02
CA MET A 63 6.67 -8.60 6.88
C MET A 63 5.20 -8.92 6.59
N LEU A 64 4.82 -9.05 5.32
CA LEU A 64 3.48 -9.46 4.93
C LEU A 64 3.16 -10.89 5.40
N ALA A 65 4.11 -11.81 5.28
CA ALA A 65 3.95 -13.19 5.77
C ALA A 65 3.74 -13.21 7.29
N GLN A 66 4.48 -12.39 8.03
CA GLN A 66 4.32 -12.25 9.49
C GLN A 66 2.92 -11.69 9.84
N TRP A 67 2.44 -10.72 9.07
CA TRP A 67 1.11 -10.13 9.28
C TRP A 67 -0.03 -11.10 8.92
N SER A 68 0.19 -12.01 7.97
CA SER A 68 -0.85 -12.86 7.39
C SER A 68 -1.44 -13.85 8.41
N MET A 69 -2.74 -13.76 8.62
CA MET A 69 -3.52 -14.63 9.51
C MET A 69 -4.97 -14.73 9.00
N SER A 70 -5.72 -15.74 9.44
CA SER A 70 -7.05 -16.05 8.89
C SER A 70 -8.10 -14.94 9.03
N HIS A 71 -7.97 -14.03 9.97
CA HIS A 71 -8.92 -12.92 10.15
C HIS A 71 -8.40 -11.57 9.65
N ARG A 72 -7.35 -11.60 8.84
CA ARG A 72 -6.81 -10.40 8.19
C ARG A 72 -7.52 -10.16 6.86
N LYS A 73 -7.45 -8.92 6.38
CA LYS A 73 -7.94 -8.55 5.06
C LYS A 73 -7.03 -7.53 4.43
N MET A 74 -6.61 -7.79 3.18
CA MET A 74 -5.94 -6.81 2.34
C MET A 74 -6.79 -6.53 1.11
N THR A 75 -7.06 -5.25 0.85
CA THR A 75 -7.69 -4.78 -0.39
C THR A 75 -6.62 -4.13 -1.25
N VAL A 76 -6.54 -4.54 -2.51
CA VAL A 76 -5.62 -4.00 -3.52
C VAL A 76 -6.43 -3.36 -4.63
N LEU A 77 -6.18 -2.08 -4.90
CA LEU A 77 -6.84 -1.33 -5.97
C LEU A 77 -5.83 -0.94 -7.03
N ALA A 78 -6.07 -1.29 -8.28
CA ALA A 78 -5.23 -0.90 -9.41
C ALA A 78 -6.04 -0.75 -10.69
N LEU A 79 -5.50 0.01 -11.65
CA LEU A 79 -5.99 0.00 -13.03
C LEU A 79 -5.48 -1.23 -13.77
N HIS A 80 -4.20 -1.57 -13.58
CA HIS A 80 -3.51 -2.64 -14.30
C HIS A 80 -2.64 -3.45 -13.33
N TYR A 81 -2.55 -4.77 -13.57
CA TYR A 81 -1.73 -5.69 -12.78
C TYR A 81 -0.54 -6.28 -13.56
N ASP A 82 -0.31 -5.86 -14.80
CA ASP A 82 0.76 -6.39 -15.64
C ASP A 82 2.14 -6.18 -15.01
N GLU A 83 2.38 -5.00 -14.45
CA GLU A 83 3.64 -4.67 -13.78
C GLU A 83 3.83 -5.46 -12.48
N VAL A 84 2.74 -5.77 -11.76
CA VAL A 84 2.79 -6.62 -10.56
C VAL A 84 3.29 -8.02 -10.94
N THR A 85 2.72 -8.61 -11.96
CA THR A 85 3.13 -9.93 -12.47
C THR A 85 4.58 -9.92 -12.95
N ARG A 86 4.98 -8.88 -13.66
CA ARG A 86 6.30 -8.77 -14.28
C ARG A 86 7.41 -8.46 -13.27
N ARG A 87 7.15 -7.62 -12.28
CA ARG A 87 8.17 -7.09 -11.35
C ARG A 87 8.13 -7.67 -9.95
N HIS A 88 6.99 -8.19 -9.51
CA HIS A 88 6.77 -8.54 -8.11
C HIS A 88 6.39 -10.01 -7.90
N ALA A 89 7.19 -10.92 -8.48
CA ALA A 89 6.94 -12.36 -8.42
C ALA A 89 6.82 -12.91 -6.99
N ARG A 90 7.61 -12.41 -6.04
CA ARG A 90 7.53 -12.84 -4.64
C ARG A 90 6.21 -12.44 -3.99
N TRP A 91 5.73 -11.23 -4.28
CA TRP A 91 4.44 -10.76 -3.80
C TRP A 91 3.29 -11.58 -4.41
N VAL A 92 3.36 -11.88 -5.71
CA VAL A 92 2.36 -12.70 -6.40
C VAL A 92 2.29 -14.09 -5.77
N GLN A 93 3.43 -14.68 -5.44
CA GLN A 93 3.49 -15.99 -4.77
C GLN A 93 2.88 -15.93 -3.37
N TRP A 94 3.20 -14.92 -2.58
CA TRP A 94 2.58 -14.68 -1.28
C TRP A 94 1.06 -14.50 -1.41
N ARG A 95 0.61 -13.72 -2.38
CA ARG A 95 -0.81 -13.47 -2.66
C ARG A 95 -1.55 -14.77 -2.96
N ARG A 96 -0.93 -15.71 -3.68
CA ARG A 96 -1.53 -17.03 -3.97
C ARG A 96 -1.74 -17.86 -2.71
N GLN A 97 -0.77 -17.86 -1.81
CA GLN A 97 -0.88 -18.57 -0.52
C GLN A 97 -1.98 -17.98 0.35
N TRP A 98 -2.19 -16.68 0.28
CA TRP A 98 -3.13 -15.95 1.12
C TRP A 98 -4.33 -15.40 0.34
N ALA A 99 -4.72 -16.09 -0.72
CA ALA A 99 -5.80 -15.68 -1.61
C ALA A 99 -7.12 -15.40 -0.89
N HIS A 100 -7.37 -16.07 0.22
CA HIS A 100 -8.59 -15.91 1.02
C HIS A 100 -8.64 -14.62 1.86
N ILE A 101 -7.49 -13.95 2.04
CA ILE A 101 -7.43 -12.68 2.78
C ILE A 101 -7.10 -11.48 1.88
N VAL A 102 -6.69 -11.71 0.62
CA VAL A 102 -6.28 -10.66 -0.32
C VAL A 102 -7.31 -10.52 -1.43
N ASP A 103 -7.98 -9.37 -1.46
CA ASP A 103 -8.96 -9.02 -2.48
C ASP A 103 -8.33 -8.02 -3.46
N CYS A 104 -7.98 -8.48 -4.65
CA CYS A 104 -7.47 -7.63 -5.74
C CYS A 104 -8.62 -7.13 -6.59
N ARG A 105 -8.69 -5.82 -6.80
CA ARG A 105 -9.77 -5.15 -7.49
C ARG A 105 -9.25 -4.24 -8.59
N VAL A 106 -10.04 -4.06 -9.62
CA VAL A 106 -9.76 -3.20 -10.78
C VAL A 106 -10.71 -1.99 -10.75
N VAL A 107 -10.15 -0.82 -11.00
CA VAL A 107 -10.87 0.47 -11.05
C VAL A 107 -10.86 1.01 -12.48
N ASP A 108 -11.36 0.25 -13.43
CA ASP A 108 -11.29 0.49 -14.86
C ASP A 108 -12.10 1.71 -15.36
N ASP A 109 -13.09 2.17 -14.59
CA ASP A 109 -13.86 3.37 -14.88
C ASP A 109 -13.13 4.68 -14.49
N PHE A 110 -11.91 4.56 -13.94
CA PHE A 110 -11.14 5.71 -13.46
C PHE A 110 -10.05 6.10 -14.46
N ASP A 111 -9.79 7.40 -14.57
CA ASP A 111 -8.57 7.89 -15.17
C ASP A 111 -7.38 7.54 -14.24
N ALA A 112 -6.20 7.30 -14.83
CA ALA A 112 -4.98 7.01 -14.06
C ALA A 112 -4.69 8.05 -12.97
N LYS A 113 -5.06 9.32 -13.20
CA LYS A 113 -4.89 10.41 -12.23
C LYS A 113 -5.83 10.35 -11.04
N GLU A 114 -6.93 9.62 -11.16
CA GLU A 114 -7.94 9.48 -10.11
C GLU A 114 -7.62 8.34 -9.15
N VAL A 115 -6.75 7.41 -9.56
CA VAL A 115 -6.34 6.29 -8.70
C VAL A 115 -5.23 6.78 -7.77
N PRO A 116 -5.49 6.86 -6.46
CA PRO A 116 -4.47 7.35 -5.53
C PRO A 116 -3.32 6.36 -5.37
N THR A 117 -2.12 6.88 -5.13
CA THR A 117 -0.98 6.09 -4.66
C THR A 117 -0.99 6.15 -3.13
N LEU A 118 -1.31 5.03 -2.50
CA LEU A 118 -1.68 5.02 -1.09
C LEU A 118 -1.48 3.64 -0.45
N LEU A 119 -0.89 3.62 0.74
CA LEU A 119 -0.96 2.49 1.67
C LEU A 119 -1.71 2.97 2.91
N LEU A 120 -2.71 2.22 3.34
CA LEU A 120 -3.53 2.54 4.49
C LEU A 120 -3.68 1.32 5.40
N ALA A 121 -3.31 1.47 6.66
CA ALA A 121 -3.68 0.56 7.74
C ALA A 121 -4.55 1.34 8.72
N PRO A 122 -5.88 1.14 8.71
CA PRO A 122 -6.79 1.91 9.55
C PRO A 122 -6.39 1.89 11.03
N GLY A 123 -6.32 3.08 11.61
CA GLY A 123 -5.90 3.27 13.01
C GLY A 123 -4.39 3.17 13.25
N VAL A 124 -3.58 2.90 12.25
CA VAL A 124 -2.13 2.67 12.39
C VAL A 124 -1.30 3.68 11.62
N VAL A 125 -1.41 3.69 10.29
CA VAL A 125 -0.55 4.49 9.41
C VAL A 125 -1.19 4.71 8.05
N VAL A 126 -0.86 5.82 7.41
CA VAL A 126 -1.14 6.08 6.01
C VAL A 126 0.11 6.64 5.32
N VAL A 127 0.45 6.08 4.16
CA VAL A 127 1.44 6.61 3.22
C VAL A 127 0.69 7.03 1.98
N ARG A 128 0.86 8.26 1.54
CA ARG A 128 0.15 8.79 0.38
C ARG A 128 1.03 9.70 -0.45
N LEU A 129 0.97 9.54 -1.77
CA LEU A 129 1.55 10.49 -2.71
C LEU A 129 0.47 11.42 -3.26
N VAL A 130 0.85 12.65 -3.53
CA VAL A 130 0.01 13.62 -4.23
C VAL A 130 0.18 13.40 -5.74
N ALA A 131 -0.91 13.43 -6.48
CA ALA A 131 -0.87 13.32 -7.94
C ALA A 131 -0.04 14.46 -8.55
N GLY A 132 0.86 14.13 -9.47
CA GLY A 132 1.75 15.11 -10.13
C GLY A 132 2.95 14.44 -10.79
N ASP A 133 3.77 15.26 -11.44
CA ASP A 133 4.94 14.77 -12.19
C ASP A 133 6.15 14.48 -11.29
N THR A 134 6.11 14.90 -10.04
CA THR A 134 7.17 14.68 -9.05
C THR A 134 6.66 13.84 -7.89
N VAL A 135 7.56 13.05 -7.27
CA VAL A 135 7.23 12.25 -6.10
C VAL A 135 7.13 13.17 -4.88
N ARG A 136 5.91 13.37 -4.40
CA ARG A 136 5.60 14.19 -3.23
C ARG A 136 4.46 13.58 -2.45
N GLY A 137 4.61 13.56 -1.14
CA GLY A 137 3.56 13.01 -0.28
C GLY A 137 3.95 13.02 1.18
N SER A 138 3.37 12.09 1.92
CA SER A 138 3.63 11.97 3.36
C SER A 138 3.37 10.57 3.88
N ILE A 139 4.00 10.28 5.01
CA ILE A 139 3.62 9.17 5.91
C ILE A 139 3.08 9.79 7.20
N SER A 140 1.95 9.32 7.68
CA SER A 140 1.28 9.88 8.86
C SER A 140 0.68 8.81 9.75
N THR A 141 0.74 9.06 11.07
CA THR A 141 0.03 8.27 12.09
C THR A 141 -1.11 9.07 12.72
N ASP A 142 -1.42 10.24 12.18
CA ASP A 142 -2.54 11.07 12.65
C ASP A 142 -3.88 10.41 12.30
N LEU A 143 -4.72 10.17 13.29
CA LEU A 143 -5.99 9.47 13.12
C LEU A 143 -6.96 10.19 12.19
N GLY A 144 -6.97 11.52 12.21
CA GLY A 144 -7.81 12.31 11.29
C GLY A 144 -7.39 12.18 9.84
N VAL A 145 -6.08 12.17 9.59
CA VAL A 145 -5.52 11.95 8.24
C VAL A 145 -5.83 10.53 7.75
N ILE A 146 -5.65 9.52 8.62
CA ILE A 146 -5.96 8.13 8.32
C ILE A 146 -7.43 7.95 7.96
N GLU A 147 -8.34 8.54 8.74
CA GLU A 147 -9.78 8.39 8.52
C GLU A 147 -10.23 9.03 7.20
N ARG A 148 -9.70 10.20 6.85
CA ARG A 148 -9.98 10.83 5.55
C ARG A 148 -9.49 9.97 4.38
N ALA A 149 -8.33 9.34 4.52
CA ALA A 149 -7.81 8.42 3.51
C ALA A 149 -8.71 7.18 3.39
N ARG A 150 -9.22 6.68 4.51
CA ARG A 150 -10.16 5.55 4.53
C ARG A 150 -11.44 5.86 3.77
N GLU A 151 -12.03 7.01 4.00
CA GLU A 151 -13.25 7.46 3.30
C GLU A 151 -13.02 7.51 1.78
N LEU A 152 -11.88 8.03 1.34
CA LEU A 152 -11.50 8.06 -0.07
C LEU A 152 -11.40 6.65 -0.67
N VAL A 153 -10.68 5.77 0.00
CA VAL A 153 -10.48 4.38 -0.47
C VAL A 153 -11.79 3.61 -0.50
N ASP A 154 -12.63 3.76 0.52
CA ASP A 154 -13.94 3.10 0.57
C ASP A 154 -14.82 3.52 -0.62
N ALA A 155 -14.85 4.82 -0.94
CA ALA A 155 -15.60 5.33 -2.09
C ALA A 155 -15.10 4.74 -3.42
N ILE A 156 -13.80 4.61 -3.60
CA ILE A 156 -13.21 4.01 -4.80
C ILE A 156 -13.50 2.51 -4.85
N THR A 157 -13.36 1.82 -3.72
CA THR A 157 -13.60 0.39 -3.61
C THR A 157 -15.03 0.03 -4.01
N GLN A 158 -16.01 0.82 -3.62
CA GLN A 158 -17.42 0.63 -3.97
C GLN A 158 -17.66 0.70 -5.49
N ARG A 159 -16.84 1.43 -6.22
CA ARG A 159 -16.92 1.57 -7.68
C ARG A 159 -16.01 0.60 -8.42
N SER A 160 -15.27 -0.23 -7.71
CA SER A 160 -14.34 -1.20 -8.28
C SER A 160 -15.02 -2.56 -8.52
N GLN A 161 -14.34 -3.41 -9.27
CA GLN A 161 -14.77 -4.79 -9.48
C GLN A 161 -13.62 -5.76 -9.28
N ALA A 162 -13.92 -7.02 -8.99
CA ALA A 162 -12.92 -8.05 -8.79
C ALA A 162 -12.01 -8.20 -10.02
N GLY A 163 -10.72 -8.33 -9.79
CA GLY A 163 -9.73 -8.50 -10.86
C GLY A 163 -8.51 -9.27 -10.35
N PHE A 164 -7.55 -9.52 -11.23
CA PHE A 164 -6.31 -10.22 -10.91
C PHE A 164 -6.53 -11.46 -10.03
N PRO A 165 -7.16 -12.53 -10.55
CA PRO A 165 -7.43 -13.74 -9.78
C PRO A 165 -6.13 -14.40 -9.30
N ALA A 166 -6.20 -15.06 -8.13
CA ALA A 166 -5.04 -15.72 -7.52
C ALA A 166 -4.49 -16.87 -8.37
N SER A 167 -5.36 -17.50 -9.14
CA SER A 167 -4.98 -18.58 -10.07
C SER A 167 -5.83 -18.46 -11.32
N THR A 168 -5.27 -18.91 -12.45
CA THR A 168 -5.99 -19.02 -13.71
C THR A 168 -6.72 -20.35 -13.73
N LEU A 169 -8.05 -20.33 -13.69
CA LEU A 169 -8.86 -21.55 -13.78
C LEU A 169 -8.70 -22.21 -15.14
N GLY A 170 -8.45 -23.52 -15.15
CA GLY A 170 -8.42 -24.33 -16.37
C GLY A 170 -7.09 -24.32 -17.11
N LEU A 171 -6.05 -23.83 -16.50
CA LEU A 171 -4.69 -23.94 -17.06
C LEU A 171 -3.80 -24.79 -16.19
#